data_2fe9389de20c49a01ed3f55d4dbd0b4c
#
_entry.id   2fe9389de20c49a01ed3f55d4dbd0b4c
#
_cell.length_a   1.000
_cell.length_b   1.000
_cell.length_c   1.000
_cell.angle_alpha   90.00
_cell.angle_beta   90.00
_cell.angle_gamma   90.00
#
_symmetry.space_group_name_H-M   'P 1'
#
loop_
_entity.id
_entity.type
_entity.pdbx_description
1 polymer ?
#
loop_
_entity_poly.entity_id
_entity_poly.type
_entity_poly.pdbx_seq_one_letter_code
_entity_poly.pdbx_strand_id
1 'polypeptide(L)'
;NPRPEPGQEGITGLLDGNGHAVNGADNLGYIASVTVIGANGVAIAGLTGVTTNTTLGSISVTFTTSNAGLDRTATIVGFEANFSLQYTVDGTHNRVVIENSGTGNSTFDIGGFHLPNVVAVPQEVGSQLNFEDDGPAAAGLPVTALVDEDSLAGGIDGGVGDAGLLVPASASGTVATVFTSGTDAPASYSLSNDTSGVQVFDSAATAVALASKGETVKYDVIGNTLWGYVGAAAEYVAATDRAVFKLELTNTSDGSYTFTLLDQLDHPDTVGGDNSENELLLQLGSVLKVTDKDGDSVTATAQKLVITVDDDTPIATLNQLTGTVDEDGVLEGAANAGPGDGIAGGTGD
;
A
#
# COMPACT_ATOMS: atom_id res chain seq x y z
N ASN A 1 23.76 19.28 -14.33
CA ASN A 1 23.94 17.93 -14.85
C ASN A 1 25.37 17.51 -14.59
N PRO A 2 25.66 16.56 -13.69
CA PRO A 2 27.00 16.05 -13.56
C PRO A 2 27.34 15.29 -14.85
N ARG A 3 28.54 15.52 -15.36
CA ARG A 3 29.13 14.79 -16.48
C ARG A 3 29.16 13.31 -16.11
N PRO A 4 28.70 12.38 -16.95
CA PRO A 4 28.91 10.96 -16.69
C PRO A 4 30.43 10.67 -16.67
N GLU A 5 30.87 9.98 -15.65
CA GLU A 5 32.17 9.33 -15.63
C GLU A 5 32.24 8.34 -16.80
N PRO A 6 33.38 8.11 -17.43
CA PRO A 6 33.49 7.13 -18.50
C PRO A 6 33.18 5.74 -17.95
N GLY A 7 31.94 5.29 -18.16
CA GLY A 7 31.44 4.00 -17.74
C GLY A 7 31.75 2.91 -18.75
N GLN A 8 31.75 1.68 -18.30
CA GLN A 8 31.74 0.52 -19.20
C GLN A 8 30.30 0.35 -19.71
N GLU A 9 30.11 0.51 -20.98
CA GLU A 9 28.83 0.27 -21.65
C GLU A 9 28.92 -1.03 -22.42
N GLY A 10 27.95 -1.91 -22.23
CA GLY A 10 27.94 -3.24 -22.85
C GLY A 10 26.70 -3.46 -23.69
N ILE A 11 26.87 -4.01 -24.88
CA ILE A 11 25.77 -4.56 -25.65
C ILE A 11 25.82 -6.07 -25.44
N THR A 12 24.84 -6.63 -24.76
CA THR A 12 24.71 -8.07 -24.57
C THR A 12 23.87 -8.69 -25.67
N GLY A 13 24.21 -9.95 -26.01
CA GLY A 13 23.64 -10.65 -27.14
C GLY A 13 22.12 -10.80 -27.15
N LEU A 14 21.64 -11.47 -28.16
CA LEU A 14 20.21 -11.71 -28.38
C LEU A 14 19.61 -12.61 -27.30
N LEU A 15 18.47 -12.17 -26.76
CA LEU A 15 17.67 -12.95 -25.80
C LEU A 15 16.33 -13.34 -26.44
N ASP A 16 15.76 -14.48 -26.07
CA ASP A 16 14.41 -14.88 -26.43
C ASP A 16 13.33 -14.02 -25.72
N GLY A 17 12.07 -14.21 -26.08
CA GLY A 17 10.94 -13.48 -25.47
C GLY A 17 10.78 -13.67 -23.95
N ASN A 18 11.57 -14.56 -23.32
CA ASN A 18 11.58 -14.84 -21.89
C ASN A 18 12.86 -14.35 -21.20
N GLY A 19 13.71 -13.61 -21.91
CA GLY A 19 14.95 -13.10 -21.35
C GLY A 19 16.12 -14.10 -21.30
N HIS A 20 15.99 -15.27 -21.92
CA HIS A 20 17.08 -16.24 -22.01
C HIS A 20 17.96 -15.98 -23.22
N ALA A 21 19.26 -16.22 -23.09
CA ALA A 21 20.18 -16.22 -24.22
C ALA A 21 19.68 -17.25 -25.24
N VAL A 22 19.48 -16.82 -26.47
CA VAL A 22 18.94 -17.67 -27.51
C VAL A 22 20.10 -18.49 -28.08
N ASN A 23 19.99 -19.79 -27.96
CA ASN A 23 21.01 -20.69 -28.47
C ASN A 23 20.63 -21.30 -29.82
N GLY A 24 21.62 -21.54 -30.60
CA GLY A 24 21.76 -21.79 -32.03
C GLY A 24 20.92 -22.83 -32.73
N ALA A 25 19.89 -23.41 -32.11
CA ALA A 25 18.92 -24.24 -32.82
C ALA A 25 17.95 -23.39 -33.68
N ASP A 26 17.85 -22.08 -33.42
CA ASP A 26 16.84 -21.20 -33.97
C ASP A 26 17.37 -20.13 -34.96
N ASN A 27 18.53 -20.30 -35.54
CA ASN A 27 19.17 -19.36 -36.48
C ASN A 27 19.34 -17.93 -35.93
N LEU A 28 19.83 -17.82 -34.72
CA LEU A 28 19.91 -16.53 -34.06
C LEU A 28 21.22 -15.85 -34.42
N GLY A 29 21.06 -14.61 -34.84
CA GLY A 29 22.18 -13.76 -35.14
C GLY A 29 23.04 -13.52 -33.91
N TYR A 30 24.32 -13.62 -34.01
CA TYR A 30 25.25 -13.06 -33.06
C TYR A 30 25.82 -11.75 -33.62
N ILE A 31 26.32 -10.88 -32.75
CA ILE A 31 26.96 -9.64 -33.20
C ILE A 31 28.19 -9.98 -34.03
N ALA A 32 28.08 -9.78 -35.33
CA ALA A 32 29.13 -10.10 -36.28
C ALA A 32 30.19 -9.00 -36.33
N SER A 33 29.74 -7.73 -36.33
CA SER A 33 30.66 -6.59 -36.33
C SER A 33 30.07 -5.37 -35.62
N VAL A 34 30.94 -4.46 -35.19
CA VAL A 34 30.60 -3.19 -34.56
C VAL A 34 31.33 -2.05 -35.24
N THR A 35 30.65 -0.93 -35.44
CA THR A 35 31.24 0.34 -35.88
C THR A 35 30.91 1.41 -34.84
N VAL A 36 31.92 2.08 -34.35
CA VAL A 36 31.73 3.26 -33.47
C VAL A 36 31.73 4.53 -34.32
N ILE A 37 30.72 5.36 -34.15
CA ILE A 37 30.55 6.61 -34.89
C ILE A 37 30.70 7.76 -33.87
N GLY A 38 31.62 8.66 -34.15
CA GLY A 38 31.86 9.81 -33.25
C GLY A 38 30.74 10.85 -33.28
N ALA A 39 30.80 11.81 -32.36
CA ALA A 39 29.81 12.89 -32.21
C ALA A 39 29.61 13.75 -33.47
N ASN A 40 30.53 13.71 -34.41
CA ASN A 40 30.41 14.35 -35.72
C ASN A 40 29.65 13.54 -36.76
N GLY A 41 29.10 12.39 -36.40
CA GLY A 41 28.40 11.48 -37.30
C GLY A 41 29.30 10.67 -38.24
N VAL A 42 30.61 10.67 -38.04
CA VAL A 42 31.59 9.94 -38.90
C VAL A 42 32.09 8.72 -38.14
N ALA A 43 32.17 7.58 -38.84
CA ALA A 43 32.77 6.36 -38.29
C ALA A 43 34.24 6.60 -37.90
N ILE A 44 34.60 6.14 -36.72
CA ILE A 44 35.99 6.28 -36.22
C ILE A 44 36.89 5.30 -36.95
N ALA A 45 37.91 5.83 -37.62
CA ALA A 45 38.89 4.99 -38.34
C ALA A 45 39.58 4.03 -37.36
N GLY A 46 39.59 2.73 -37.72
CA GLY A 46 40.06 1.66 -36.84
C GLY A 46 39.00 1.04 -35.91
N LEU A 47 37.80 1.66 -35.80
CA LEU A 47 36.65 1.10 -35.11
C LEU A 47 35.43 0.96 -36.04
N THR A 48 35.70 0.78 -37.34
CA THR A 48 34.69 0.59 -38.38
C THR A 48 34.63 -0.89 -38.76
N GLY A 49 33.44 -1.51 -38.58
CA GLY A 49 33.24 -2.90 -38.94
C GLY A 49 34.12 -3.89 -38.19
N VAL A 50 34.52 -3.57 -36.97
CA VAL A 50 35.42 -4.44 -36.19
C VAL A 50 34.74 -5.77 -35.85
N THR A 51 35.44 -6.87 -36.07
CA THR A 51 34.97 -8.23 -35.85
C THR A 51 35.73 -8.96 -34.75
N THR A 52 36.78 -8.36 -34.21
CA THR A 52 37.62 -8.89 -33.14
C THR A 52 37.86 -7.83 -32.08
N ASN A 53 38.38 -8.25 -30.92
CA ASN A 53 38.72 -7.30 -29.85
C ASN A 53 39.68 -6.23 -30.38
N THR A 54 39.25 -4.99 -30.25
CA THR A 54 39.97 -3.83 -30.82
C THR A 54 39.96 -2.70 -29.81
N THR A 55 41.11 -2.04 -29.63
CA THR A 55 41.23 -0.86 -28.76
C THR A 55 41.89 0.28 -29.56
N LEU A 56 41.29 1.45 -29.48
CA LEU A 56 41.81 2.67 -30.10
C LEU A 56 41.66 3.85 -29.11
N GLY A 57 42.80 4.26 -28.56
CA GLY A 57 42.80 5.30 -27.52
C GLY A 57 42.07 4.85 -26.25
N SER A 58 41.07 5.62 -25.83
CA SER A 58 40.19 5.29 -24.68
C SER A 58 39.08 4.32 -25.02
N ILE A 59 38.82 4.07 -26.30
CA ILE A 59 37.69 3.26 -26.72
C ILE A 59 38.16 1.81 -26.97
N SER A 60 37.47 0.88 -26.35
CA SER A 60 37.67 -0.55 -26.64
C SER A 60 36.36 -1.25 -26.98
N VAL A 61 36.42 -2.13 -27.98
CA VAL A 61 35.33 -3.05 -28.33
C VAL A 61 35.82 -4.45 -28.04
N THR A 62 35.16 -5.15 -27.14
CA THR A 62 35.50 -6.49 -26.71
C THR A 62 34.35 -7.45 -27.04
N PHE A 63 34.63 -8.49 -27.77
CA PHE A 63 33.65 -9.54 -28.07
C PHE A 63 33.83 -10.71 -27.12
N THR A 64 32.73 -11.19 -26.59
CA THR A 64 32.68 -12.39 -25.78
C THR A 64 31.71 -13.38 -26.42
N THR A 65 32.16 -14.59 -26.62
CA THR A 65 31.36 -15.68 -27.16
C THR A 65 31.05 -16.68 -26.04
N SER A 66 29.81 -17.12 -26.00
CA SER A 66 29.31 -18.11 -25.06
C SER A 66 28.51 -19.19 -25.79
N ASN A 67 27.98 -20.16 -25.07
CA ASN A 67 27.12 -21.21 -25.60
C ASN A 67 27.72 -21.91 -26.83
N ALA A 68 28.96 -22.42 -26.72
CA ALA A 68 29.69 -23.10 -27.77
C ALA A 68 29.87 -22.26 -29.07
N GLY A 69 29.92 -20.94 -28.94
CA GLY A 69 30.13 -20.03 -30.08
C GLY A 69 28.85 -19.53 -30.74
N LEU A 70 27.72 -19.85 -30.18
CA LEU A 70 26.40 -19.50 -30.74
C LEU A 70 25.93 -18.12 -30.32
N ASP A 71 26.34 -17.64 -29.13
CA ASP A 71 26.02 -16.31 -28.62
C ASP A 71 27.27 -15.44 -28.66
N ARG A 72 27.09 -14.20 -29.10
CA ARG A 72 28.20 -13.25 -29.12
C ARG A 72 27.74 -11.87 -28.69
N THR A 73 28.34 -11.38 -27.62
CA THR A 73 28.17 -10.04 -27.10
C THR A 73 29.32 -9.12 -27.51
N ALA A 74 29.04 -7.82 -27.57
CA ALA A 74 30.07 -6.80 -27.72
C ALA A 74 29.98 -5.82 -26.52
N THR A 75 31.10 -5.68 -25.82
CA THR A 75 31.25 -4.68 -24.74
C THR A 75 32.08 -3.53 -25.27
N ILE A 76 31.55 -2.30 -25.16
CA ILE A 76 32.19 -1.07 -25.57
C ILE A 76 32.55 -0.27 -24.34
N VAL A 77 33.81 0.10 -24.19
CA VAL A 77 34.30 0.94 -23.10
C VAL A 77 34.82 2.27 -23.69
N GLY A 78 34.65 3.35 -22.98
CA GLY A 78 35.07 4.68 -23.41
C GLY A 78 34.12 5.32 -24.42
N PHE A 79 32.85 4.89 -24.45
CA PHE A 79 31.82 5.48 -25.27
C PHE A 79 31.41 6.85 -24.70
N GLU A 80 31.41 7.88 -25.52
CA GLU A 80 31.18 9.25 -25.09
C GLU A 80 29.79 9.76 -25.49
N ALA A 81 29.33 10.82 -24.84
CA ALA A 81 28.05 11.45 -25.17
C ALA A 81 28.01 11.87 -26.65
N ASN A 82 26.88 11.64 -27.29
CA ASN A 82 26.62 11.87 -28.74
C ASN A 82 27.38 10.95 -29.68
N PHE A 83 28.01 9.91 -29.20
CA PHE A 83 28.48 8.84 -30.07
C PHE A 83 27.31 7.97 -30.50
N SER A 84 27.45 7.32 -31.66
CA SER A 84 26.49 6.32 -32.17
C SER A 84 27.20 5.00 -32.39
N LEU A 85 26.44 3.94 -32.25
CA LEU A 85 26.91 2.58 -32.48
C LEU A 85 26.12 1.95 -33.63
N GLN A 86 26.85 1.43 -34.59
CA GLN A 86 26.29 0.55 -35.62
C GLN A 86 26.81 -0.84 -35.41
N TYR A 87 25.93 -1.83 -35.46
CA TYR A 87 26.31 -3.23 -35.41
C TYR A 87 25.70 -4.03 -36.55
N THR A 88 26.32 -5.14 -36.91
CA THR A 88 25.75 -6.14 -37.81
C THR A 88 25.60 -7.46 -37.08
N VAL A 89 24.58 -8.19 -37.41
CA VAL A 89 24.34 -9.54 -36.90
C VAL A 89 24.43 -10.55 -38.04
N ASP A 90 24.76 -11.78 -37.70
CA ASP A 90 24.73 -12.88 -38.64
C ASP A 90 23.35 -13.56 -38.57
N GLY A 91 22.48 -13.23 -39.50
CA GLY A 91 21.10 -13.69 -39.53
C GLY A 91 20.09 -12.61 -39.17
N THR A 92 18.86 -13.01 -38.87
CA THR A 92 17.75 -12.13 -38.48
C THR A 92 17.57 -12.14 -36.97
N HIS A 93 17.20 -10.99 -36.40
CA HIS A 93 16.89 -10.86 -34.99
C HIS A 93 15.60 -10.04 -34.81
N ASN A 94 14.91 -10.26 -33.72
CA ASN A 94 13.69 -9.58 -33.35
C ASN A 94 13.82 -8.81 -32.02
N ARG A 95 14.96 -8.92 -31.34
CA ARG A 95 15.22 -8.24 -30.07
C ARG A 95 16.71 -7.84 -29.95
N VAL A 96 16.95 -6.67 -29.39
CA VAL A 96 18.28 -6.18 -29.01
C VAL A 96 18.22 -5.83 -27.54
N VAL A 97 19.22 -6.25 -26.77
CA VAL A 97 19.39 -5.89 -25.37
C VAL A 97 20.63 -5.00 -25.26
N ILE A 98 20.46 -3.85 -24.64
CA ILE A 98 21.54 -2.91 -24.34
C ILE A 98 21.60 -2.77 -22.83
N GLU A 99 22.75 -3.11 -22.25
CA GLU A 99 22.97 -3.08 -20.81
C GLU A 99 24.08 -2.10 -20.45
N ASN A 100 23.88 -1.35 -19.38
CA ASN A 100 24.95 -0.60 -18.74
C ASN A 100 25.70 -1.52 -17.78
N SER A 101 26.91 -1.92 -18.15
CA SER A 101 27.79 -2.77 -17.33
C SER A 101 28.70 -1.97 -16.40
N GLY A 102 28.53 -0.65 -16.32
CA GLY A 102 29.29 0.24 -15.43
C GLY A 102 28.98 0.00 -13.97
N THR A 103 29.94 0.25 -13.08
CA THR A 103 29.76 0.19 -11.63
C THR A 103 29.54 1.58 -11.04
N GLY A 104 28.68 1.67 -10.02
CA GLY A 104 28.35 2.93 -9.36
C GLY A 104 27.18 3.66 -10.02
N ASN A 105 27.22 4.99 -10.07
CA ASN A 105 26.17 5.84 -10.63
C ASN A 105 26.35 6.13 -12.14
N SER A 106 26.93 5.21 -12.89
CA SER A 106 27.04 5.38 -14.35
C SER A 106 25.67 5.19 -14.99
N THR A 107 25.17 6.23 -15.65
CA THR A 107 23.93 6.22 -16.42
C THR A 107 24.26 6.49 -17.89
N PHE A 108 23.51 5.89 -18.80
CA PHE A 108 23.54 6.26 -20.20
C PHE A 108 22.12 6.52 -20.70
N ASP A 109 22.03 7.33 -21.72
CA ASP A 109 20.78 7.67 -22.38
C ASP A 109 20.85 7.21 -23.84
N ILE A 110 19.77 6.59 -24.32
CA ILE A 110 19.65 6.14 -25.71
C ILE A 110 18.86 7.19 -26.47
N GLY A 111 19.53 8.07 -27.20
CA GLY A 111 18.91 9.16 -27.96
C GLY A 111 18.11 8.72 -29.19
N GLY A 112 18.22 7.47 -29.62
CA GLY A 112 17.46 6.94 -30.73
C GLY A 112 17.98 5.58 -31.22
N PHE A 113 17.10 4.78 -31.78
CA PHE A 113 17.41 3.52 -32.45
C PHE A 113 17.05 3.63 -33.92
N HIS A 114 18.01 3.37 -34.81
CA HIS A 114 17.81 3.45 -36.24
C HIS A 114 18.28 2.16 -36.93
N LEU A 115 17.40 1.53 -37.71
CA LEU A 115 17.75 0.37 -38.53
C LEU A 115 18.03 0.86 -39.98
N PRO A 116 19.28 1.12 -40.36
CA PRO A 116 19.60 1.39 -41.75
C PRO A 116 19.60 0.07 -42.52
N ASN A 117 18.86 0.04 -43.59
CA ASN A 117 18.81 -1.09 -44.54
C ASN A 117 17.86 -2.23 -44.17
N VAL A 118 16.59 -1.89 -44.12
CA VAL A 118 15.55 -2.91 -44.27
C VAL A 118 15.34 -3.10 -45.78
N VAL A 119 15.83 -4.22 -46.32
CA VAL A 119 15.20 -4.73 -47.56
C VAL A 119 13.72 -4.89 -47.25
N ALA A 120 12.88 -4.15 -47.93
CA ALA A 120 11.47 -3.97 -47.60
C ALA A 120 10.70 -5.29 -47.61
N VAL A 121 10.68 -5.92 -46.46
CA VAL A 121 9.55 -6.67 -45.98
C VAL A 121 8.89 -5.74 -44.97
N PRO A 122 7.65 -5.31 -45.15
CA PRO A 122 6.97 -4.47 -44.17
C PRO A 122 6.70 -5.34 -42.91
N GLN A 123 7.67 -5.48 -42.07
CA GLN A 123 7.47 -5.93 -40.69
C GLN A 123 7.45 -4.68 -39.83
N GLU A 124 6.32 -4.44 -39.23
CA GLU A 124 6.17 -3.41 -38.20
C GLU A 124 7.09 -3.75 -37.03
N VAL A 125 8.27 -3.18 -37.05
CA VAL A 125 9.26 -3.41 -35.97
C VAL A 125 8.86 -2.62 -34.73
N GLY A 126 8.06 -1.55 -34.89
CA GLY A 126 7.56 -0.72 -33.81
C GLY A 126 6.55 -1.43 -32.90
N SER A 127 5.80 -2.41 -33.41
CA SER A 127 4.84 -3.17 -32.60
C SER A 127 5.48 -4.28 -31.74
N GLN A 128 6.79 -4.46 -31.84
CA GLN A 128 7.54 -5.50 -31.11
C GLN A 128 8.45 -4.93 -30.01
N LEU A 129 8.45 -3.62 -29.83
CA LEU A 129 9.10 -2.98 -28.68
C LEU A 129 8.01 -2.69 -27.66
N ASN A 130 7.80 -3.60 -26.74
CA ASN A 130 7.00 -3.35 -25.57
C ASN A 130 7.91 -2.77 -24.48
N PHE A 131 7.57 -1.59 -24.05
CA PHE A 131 8.03 -1.07 -22.76
C PHE A 131 6.91 -1.41 -21.77
N GLU A 132 7.22 -2.21 -20.78
CA GLU A 132 6.30 -2.48 -19.69
C GLU A 132 6.47 -1.37 -18.65
N ASP A 133 5.36 -0.80 -18.26
CA ASP A 133 5.29 0.20 -17.22
C ASP A 133 5.43 -0.44 -15.83
N ASP A 134 6.01 0.27 -14.87
CA ASP A 134 6.21 -0.18 -13.50
C ASP A 134 5.25 0.57 -12.57
N GLY A 135 3.98 0.22 -12.64
CA GLY A 135 2.94 0.83 -11.82
C GLY A 135 3.04 0.52 -10.33
N PRO A 136 2.31 1.23 -9.49
CA PRO A 136 2.34 1.06 -8.05
C PRO A 136 1.72 -0.27 -7.62
N ALA A 137 2.17 -0.81 -6.49
CA ALA A 137 1.65 -2.04 -5.93
C ALA A 137 1.28 -1.89 -4.45
N ALA A 138 0.17 -2.53 -4.03
CA ALA A 138 -0.26 -2.62 -2.63
C ALA A 138 0.34 -3.87 -1.95
N ALA A 139 1.64 -4.09 -2.14
CA ALA A 139 2.37 -5.27 -1.67
C ALA A 139 3.03 -5.11 -0.29
N GLY A 140 2.97 -3.90 0.27
CA GLY A 140 3.61 -3.58 1.54
C GLY A 140 2.94 -4.20 2.77
N LEU A 141 3.50 -3.90 3.94
CA LEU A 141 2.99 -4.41 5.22
C LEU A 141 1.68 -3.73 5.61
N PRO A 142 0.78 -4.44 6.31
CA PRO A 142 -0.41 -3.84 6.89
C PRO A 142 -0.04 -2.80 7.95
N VAL A 143 -0.88 -1.78 8.08
CA VAL A 143 -0.83 -0.78 9.15
C VAL A 143 -1.95 -1.10 10.13
N THR A 144 -1.64 -1.10 11.42
CA THR A 144 -2.61 -1.31 12.49
C THR A 144 -2.59 -0.14 13.45
N ALA A 145 -3.74 0.19 14.01
CA ALA A 145 -3.89 1.19 15.06
C ALA A 145 -4.97 0.74 16.05
N LEU A 146 -4.89 1.26 17.27
CA LEU A 146 -5.82 1.00 18.35
C LEU A 146 -6.43 2.33 18.81
N VAL A 147 -7.72 2.34 19.02
CA VAL A 147 -8.49 3.40 19.66
C VAL A 147 -9.43 2.79 20.68
N ASP A 148 -9.90 3.59 21.61
CA ASP A 148 -10.62 3.15 22.77
C ASP A 148 -11.86 4.02 23.02
N GLU A 149 -13.01 3.39 23.26
CA GLU A 149 -14.28 4.05 23.55
C GLU A 149 -14.28 4.69 24.94
N ASP A 150 -13.50 4.21 25.89
CA ASP A 150 -13.30 4.82 27.21
C ASP A 150 -12.86 6.27 27.12
N SER A 151 -12.15 6.62 26.06
CA SER A 151 -11.73 7.99 25.78
C SER A 151 -12.83 8.89 25.18
N LEU A 152 -14.02 8.37 24.91
CA LEU A 152 -15.17 9.14 24.52
C LEU A 152 -15.80 9.85 25.75
N ALA A 153 -16.65 10.85 25.47
CA ALA A 153 -17.34 11.57 26.53
C ALA A 153 -18.34 10.67 27.26
N GLY A 154 -18.00 10.29 28.47
CA GLY A 154 -18.80 9.40 29.33
C GLY A 154 -18.27 7.97 29.41
N GLY A 155 -17.17 7.67 28.74
CA GLY A 155 -16.47 6.39 28.81
C GLY A 155 -15.97 6.11 30.23
N ILE A 156 -15.83 4.84 30.57
CA ILE A 156 -15.48 4.33 31.91
C ILE A 156 -14.23 3.46 31.77
N ASP A 157 -13.10 3.99 32.17
CA ASP A 157 -11.81 3.29 32.13
C ASP A 157 -11.82 2.00 32.98
N GLY A 158 -11.49 0.86 32.37
CA GLY A 158 -11.34 -0.47 32.97
C GLY A 158 -12.42 -1.47 32.64
N GLY A 159 -12.07 -2.66 32.42
CA GLY A 159 -12.88 -3.83 32.10
C GLY A 159 -12.02 -5.07 32.04
N VAL A 160 -12.57 -6.19 31.60
CA VAL A 160 -11.77 -7.40 31.35
C VAL A 160 -11.33 -7.39 29.90
N GLY A 161 -10.07 -7.14 29.67
CA GLY A 161 -9.51 -7.02 28.33
C GLY A 161 -9.14 -5.62 27.92
N ASP A 162 -9.52 -4.61 28.75
CA ASP A 162 -9.19 -3.20 28.55
C ASP A 162 -7.75 -3.02 28.06
N ALA A 163 -7.62 -2.29 26.96
CA ALA A 163 -6.33 -1.94 26.35
C ALA A 163 -5.42 -1.11 27.27
N GLY A 164 -5.97 -0.66 28.39
CA GLY A 164 -5.26 0.03 29.46
C GLY A 164 -5.32 1.55 29.34
N LEU A 165 -5.07 2.14 30.48
CA LEU A 165 -5.13 3.58 30.72
C LEU A 165 -4.53 4.40 29.59
N LEU A 166 -5.32 5.28 29.00
CA LEU A 166 -4.88 6.33 28.10
C LEU A 166 -4.71 5.94 26.61
N VAL A 167 -5.36 4.89 26.14
CA VAL A 167 -5.55 4.76 24.69
C VAL A 167 -6.55 5.81 24.24
N PRO A 168 -6.19 6.70 23.31
CA PRO A 168 -7.09 7.80 22.92
C PRO A 168 -8.15 7.31 21.93
N ALA A 169 -9.28 8.01 21.85
CA ALA A 169 -10.28 7.83 20.79
C ALA A 169 -9.77 8.21 19.38
N SER A 170 -8.48 8.47 19.23
CA SER A 170 -7.88 8.82 17.94
C SER A 170 -6.48 8.23 17.79
N ALA A 171 -6.16 7.78 16.59
CA ALA A 171 -4.84 7.26 16.23
C ALA A 171 -4.35 7.90 14.94
N SER A 172 -3.03 8.13 14.87
CA SER A 172 -2.39 8.69 13.67
C SER A 172 -1.24 7.80 13.20
N GLY A 173 -0.98 7.79 11.91
CA GLY A 173 0.08 7.01 11.31
C GLY A 173 0.31 7.39 9.86
N THR A 174 0.95 6.49 9.11
CA THR A 174 1.12 6.60 7.67
C THR A 174 0.77 5.30 6.96
N VAL A 175 0.09 5.42 5.82
CA VAL A 175 -0.23 4.30 4.94
C VAL A 175 0.84 4.08 3.85
N ALA A 176 1.90 4.87 3.86
CA ALA A 176 2.97 4.75 2.85
C ALA A 176 3.61 3.36 2.82
N THR A 177 3.70 2.68 3.98
CA THR A 177 4.26 1.32 4.08
C THR A 177 3.39 0.23 3.46
N VAL A 178 2.13 0.55 3.15
CA VAL A 178 1.19 -0.38 2.46
C VAL A 178 1.54 -0.53 0.99
N PHE A 179 2.16 0.50 0.40
CA PHE A 179 2.35 0.60 -1.04
C PHE A 179 3.82 0.70 -1.43
N THR A 180 4.09 0.32 -2.66
CA THR A 180 5.33 0.64 -3.38
C THR A 180 4.96 1.41 -4.63
N SER A 181 5.66 2.50 -4.91
CA SER A 181 5.41 3.36 -6.08
C SER A 181 6.09 2.89 -7.36
N GLY A 182 6.87 1.81 -7.28
CA GLY A 182 7.71 1.43 -8.41
C GLY A 182 8.81 2.46 -8.69
N THR A 183 9.19 2.58 -9.95
CA THR A 183 10.19 3.56 -10.42
C THR A 183 9.59 4.95 -10.62
N ASP A 184 8.26 5.06 -10.75
CA ASP A 184 7.56 6.31 -11.06
C ASP A 184 7.16 7.10 -9.81
N ALA A 185 8.17 7.34 -8.97
CA ALA A 185 8.05 8.17 -7.78
C ALA A 185 8.06 9.69 -8.13
N PRO A 186 7.48 10.56 -7.29
CA PRO A 186 6.76 10.25 -6.05
C PRO A 186 5.31 9.83 -6.29
N ALA A 187 4.80 8.97 -5.42
CA ALA A 187 3.39 8.62 -5.39
C ALA A 187 2.54 9.67 -4.65
N SER A 188 1.25 9.67 -4.92
CA SER A 188 0.23 10.40 -4.17
C SER A 188 -0.81 9.46 -3.60
N TYR A 189 -1.33 9.79 -2.42
CA TYR A 189 -2.29 8.98 -1.69
C TYR A 189 -3.66 9.63 -1.73
N SER A 190 -4.71 8.84 -1.88
CA SER A 190 -6.10 9.30 -1.90
C SER A 190 -7.02 8.24 -1.33
N LEU A 191 -8.28 8.59 -1.11
CA LEU A 191 -9.33 7.65 -0.76
C LEU A 191 -10.19 7.34 -1.99
N SER A 192 -10.57 6.07 -2.13
CA SER A 192 -11.53 5.60 -3.11
C SER A 192 -12.94 5.88 -2.63
N ASN A 193 -13.81 6.33 -3.51
CA ASN A 193 -15.25 6.47 -3.22
C ASN A 193 -15.98 5.11 -3.16
N ASP A 194 -15.33 4.04 -3.58
CA ASP A 194 -15.87 2.69 -3.42
C ASP A 194 -15.57 2.17 -2.00
N THR A 195 -16.58 2.18 -1.16
CA THR A 195 -16.51 1.71 0.23
C THR A 195 -17.01 0.28 0.41
N SER A 196 -17.42 -0.40 -0.67
CA SER A 196 -17.99 -1.76 -0.64
C SER A 196 -17.03 -2.82 -0.10
N GLY A 197 -15.73 -2.55 -0.16
CA GLY A 197 -14.69 -3.43 0.35
C GLY A 197 -14.35 -3.25 1.84
N VAL A 198 -14.98 -2.31 2.54
CA VAL A 198 -14.81 -2.15 4.00
C VAL A 198 -15.37 -3.37 4.71
N GLN A 199 -14.62 -3.91 5.66
CA GLN A 199 -15.00 -5.11 6.41
C GLN A 199 -14.84 -4.82 7.91
N VAL A 200 -15.71 -5.41 8.72
CA VAL A 200 -15.64 -5.34 10.18
C VAL A 200 -15.74 -6.74 10.74
N PHE A 201 -14.91 -7.02 11.72
CA PHE A 201 -14.88 -8.29 12.42
C PHE A 201 -14.98 -8.06 13.92
N ASP A 202 -15.63 -9.00 14.62
CA ASP A 202 -15.62 -9.06 16.08
C ASP A 202 -14.31 -9.70 16.60
N SER A 203 -14.16 -9.76 17.92
CA SER A 203 -13.04 -10.38 18.61
C SER A 203 -12.89 -11.89 18.32
N ALA A 204 -13.96 -12.55 17.90
CA ALA A 204 -13.96 -13.95 17.45
C ALA A 204 -13.60 -14.11 15.96
N ALA A 205 -13.20 -13.04 15.28
CA ALA A 205 -12.92 -12.98 13.85
C ALA A 205 -14.13 -13.32 12.97
N THR A 206 -15.35 -13.06 13.45
CA THR A 206 -16.59 -13.20 12.69
C THR A 206 -16.93 -11.88 12.01
N ALA A 207 -17.25 -11.90 10.72
CA ALA A 207 -17.66 -10.71 10.01
C ALA A 207 -19.02 -10.22 10.53
N VAL A 208 -19.07 -8.94 10.89
CA VAL A 208 -20.27 -8.29 11.46
C VAL A 208 -20.62 -7.02 10.69
N ALA A 209 -21.88 -6.62 10.73
CA ALA A 209 -22.31 -5.31 10.28
C ALA A 209 -22.01 -4.28 11.37
N LEU A 210 -21.31 -3.21 11.02
CA LEU A 210 -21.03 -2.16 11.99
C LEU A 210 -22.32 -1.41 12.36
N ALA A 211 -22.55 -1.25 13.63
CA ALA A 211 -23.66 -0.49 14.18
C ALA A 211 -23.18 0.48 15.28
N SER A 212 -24.00 1.47 15.59
CA SER A 212 -23.80 2.44 16.64
C SER A 212 -25.16 2.81 17.22
N LYS A 213 -25.37 2.54 18.51
CA LYS A 213 -26.65 2.77 19.21
C LYS A 213 -27.84 2.08 18.53
N GLY A 214 -27.63 0.85 18.06
CA GLY A 214 -28.65 0.02 17.38
C GLY A 214 -28.92 0.39 15.92
N GLU A 215 -28.17 1.35 15.36
CA GLU A 215 -28.36 1.82 13.99
C GLU A 215 -27.14 1.44 13.11
N THR A 216 -27.40 0.98 11.90
CA THR A 216 -26.34 0.58 10.97
C THR A 216 -25.48 1.77 10.56
N VAL A 217 -24.16 1.62 10.69
CA VAL A 217 -23.18 2.60 10.22
C VAL A 217 -22.98 2.43 8.72
N LYS A 218 -23.05 3.54 8.00
CA LYS A 218 -22.76 3.69 6.57
C LYS A 218 -21.42 4.34 6.38
N TYR A 219 -20.88 4.27 5.18
CA TYR A 219 -19.59 4.84 4.81
C TYR A 219 -19.73 5.79 3.63
N ASP A 220 -19.06 6.93 3.70
CA ASP A 220 -18.97 7.89 2.60
C ASP A 220 -17.60 8.56 2.57
N VAL A 221 -17.08 8.84 1.37
CA VAL A 221 -15.79 9.50 1.18
C VAL A 221 -16.02 10.90 0.64
N ILE A 222 -15.64 11.90 1.42
CA ILE A 222 -15.71 13.30 1.03
C ILE A 222 -14.29 13.90 1.04
N GLY A 223 -13.78 14.16 -0.15
CA GLY A 223 -12.40 14.65 -0.30
C GLY A 223 -11.39 13.61 0.22
N ASN A 224 -10.62 13.96 1.22
CA ASN A 224 -9.60 13.11 1.83
C ASN A 224 -10.09 12.43 3.12
N THR A 225 -11.40 12.37 3.36
CA THR A 225 -11.98 11.84 4.59
C THR A 225 -13.01 10.77 4.28
N LEU A 226 -12.82 9.58 4.85
CA LEU A 226 -13.85 8.56 4.98
C LEU A 226 -14.63 8.85 6.27
N TRP A 227 -15.93 8.96 6.14
CA TRP A 227 -16.88 9.07 7.25
C TRP A 227 -17.60 7.75 7.48
N GLY A 228 -17.58 7.26 8.72
CA GLY A 228 -18.54 6.30 9.23
C GLY A 228 -19.67 7.05 9.89
N TYR A 229 -20.90 6.85 9.46
CA TYR A 229 -22.03 7.67 9.93
C TYR A 229 -23.34 6.90 10.00
N VAL A 230 -24.24 7.42 10.81
CA VAL A 230 -25.65 6.98 10.86
C VAL A 230 -26.50 8.10 10.29
N GLY A 231 -27.30 7.79 9.29
CA GLY A 231 -28.14 8.76 8.61
C GLY A 231 -29.10 8.11 7.61
N ALA A 232 -30.13 8.86 7.18
CA ALA A 232 -31.13 8.36 6.24
C ALA A 232 -30.57 8.32 4.80
N ALA A 233 -29.77 9.30 4.42
CA ALA A 233 -29.20 9.43 3.08
C ALA A 233 -28.11 8.39 2.79
N ALA A 234 -27.79 8.21 1.51
CA ALA A 234 -26.67 7.38 1.07
C ALA A 234 -25.33 8.11 1.17
N GLU A 235 -25.34 9.43 1.25
CA GLU A 235 -24.17 10.30 1.41
C GLU A 235 -24.22 10.97 2.78
N TYR A 236 -23.05 11.21 3.37
CA TYR A 236 -22.94 11.87 4.67
C TYR A 236 -23.28 13.35 4.57
N VAL A 237 -24.21 13.80 5.41
CA VAL A 237 -24.62 15.19 5.54
C VAL A 237 -24.41 15.65 7.00
N ALA A 238 -23.35 16.39 7.25
CA ALA A 238 -22.94 16.80 8.60
C ALA A 238 -24.03 17.55 9.42
N ALA A 239 -25.02 18.16 8.75
CA ALA A 239 -26.11 18.89 9.42
C ALA A 239 -27.22 17.97 9.96
N THR A 240 -27.34 16.76 9.45
CA THR A 240 -28.46 15.85 9.75
C THR A 240 -28.04 14.47 10.21
N ASP A 241 -26.83 14.05 9.83
CA ASP A 241 -26.35 12.71 10.11
C ASP A 241 -25.40 12.71 11.31
N ARG A 242 -25.41 11.63 12.05
CA ARG A 242 -24.54 11.41 13.19
C ARG A 242 -23.24 10.77 12.73
N ALA A 243 -22.14 11.52 12.81
CA ALA A 243 -20.82 10.97 12.56
C ALA A 243 -20.43 10.02 13.70
N VAL A 244 -19.95 8.85 13.35
CA VAL A 244 -19.51 7.81 14.30
C VAL A 244 -17.98 7.73 14.33
N PHE A 245 -17.34 7.78 13.18
CA PHE A 245 -15.89 7.91 13.08
C PHE A 245 -15.49 8.62 11.79
N LYS A 246 -14.24 9.02 11.71
CA LYS A 246 -13.61 9.48 10.47
C LYS A 246 -12.19 8.94 10.33
N LEU A 247 -11.79 8.64 9.09
CA LEU A 247 -10.42 8.41 8.69
C LEU A 247 -10.04 9.52 7.70
N GLU A 248 -9.09 10.36 8.07
CA GLU A 248 -8.66 11.51 7.27
C GLU A 248 -7.21 11.32 6.81
N LEU A 249 -6.95 11.42 5.51
CA LEU A 249 -5.60 11.57 4.99
C LEU A 249 -5.16 13.01 5.22
N THR A 250 -4.32 13.22 6.22
CA THR A 250 -3.84 14.55 6.64
C THR A 250 -2.75 15.08 5.71
N ASN A 251 -2.04 14.18 5.03
CA ASN A 251 -1.08 14.54 3.99
C ASN A 251 -1.08 13.49 2.87
N THR A 252 -1.52 13.92 1.69
CA THR A 252 -1.62 13.05 0.51
C THR A 252 -0.28 12.80 -0.19
N SER A 253 0.78 13.49 0.20
CA SER A 253 2.12 13.30 -0.38
C SER A 253 2.94 12.22 0.34
N ASP A 254 2.69 11.99 1.63
CA ASP A 254 3.40 11.01 2.45
C ASP A 254 2.50 9.92 3.04
N GLY A 255 1.18 9.99 2.75
CA GLY A 255 0.20 9.02 3.23
C GLY A 255 -0.11 9.11 4.72
N SER A 256 0.21 10.23 5.37
CA SER A 256 -0.16 10.45 6.78
C SER A 256 -1.66 10.49 6.94
N TYR A 257 -2.15 9.83 8.00
CA TYR A 257 -3.57 9.77 8.32
C TYR A 257 -3.84 10.01 9.81
N THR A 258 -5.08 10.36 10.11
CA THR A 258 -5.65 10.33 11.46
C THR A 258 -7.00 9.62 11.40
N PHE A 259 -7.17 8.60 12.22
CA PHE A 259 -8.46 8.02 12.55
C PHE A 259 -8.98 8.68 13.83
N THR A 260 -10.27 8.98 13.89
CA THR A 260 -10.93 9.55 15.09
C THR A 260 -12.26 8.85 15.28
N LEU A 261 -12.44 8.23 16.43
CA LEU A 261 -13.73 7.77 16.92
C LEU A 261 -14.49 8.96 17.48
N LEU A 262 -15.75 9.12 17.12
CA LEU A 262 -16.58 10.28 17.45
C LEU A 262 -17.81 9.91 18.28
N ASP A 263 -18.22 8.64 18.20
CA ASP A 263 -19.36 8.08 18.93
C ASP A 263 -19.13 6.59 19.15
N GLN A 264 -19.84 6.00 20.10
CA GLN A 264 -19.76 4.57 20.44
C GLN A 264 -20.16 3.66 19.27
N LEU A 265 -19.59 2.49 19.23
CA LEU A 265 -19.98 1.38 18.37
C LEU A 265 -20.76 0.34 19.16
N ASP A 266 -21.48 -0.51 18.47
CA ASP A 266 -22.15 -1.65 19.11
C ASP A 266 -21.25 -2.88 18.99
N HIS A 267 -20.60 -3.27 20.07
CA HIS A 267 -19.74 -4.43 20.14
C HIS A 267 -20.58 -5.69 20.38
N PRO A 268 -20.45 -6.75 19.55
CA PRO A 268 -21.15 -8.00 19.79
C PRO A 268 -20.62 -8.67 21.06
N ASP A 269 -21.49 -9.00 21.99
CA ASP A 269 -21.14 -9.82 23.15
C ASP A 269 -20.86 -11.27 22.69
N THR A 270 -19.59 -11.63 22.63
CA THR A 270 -19.13 -12.94 22.14
C THR A 270 -19.16 -14.02 23.21
N VAL A 271 -19.21 -13.65 24.49
CA VAL A 271 -19.16 -14.59 25.64
C VAL A 271 -20.45 -14.65 26.43
N GLY A 272 -21.33 -13.66 26.30
CA GLY A 272 -22.66 -13.61 26.90
C GLY A 272 -22.67 -13.23 28.38
N GLY A 273 -22.78 -11.93 28.68
CA GLY A 273 -23.08 -11.42 30.02
C GLY A 273 -21.88 -11.32 30.95
N ASP A 274 -20.68 -11.31 30.45
CA ASP A 274 -19.51 -10.86 31.18
C ASP A 274 -19.28 -9.34 30.98
N ASN A 275 -18.24 -8.77 31.55
CA ASN A 275 -17.80 -7.40 31.32
C ASN A 275 -16.48 -7.38 30.53
N SER A 276 -16.35 -8.29 29.56
CA SER A 276 -15.21 -8.29 28.65
C SER A 276 -15.35 -7.17 27.65
N GLU A 277 -14.29 -6.44 27.46
CA GLU A 277 -14.16 -5.50 26.36
C GLU A 277 -13.91 -6.26 25.07
N ASN A 278 -14.87 -6.21 24.18
CA ASN A 278 -14.85 -6.97 22.94
C ASN A 278 -14.40 -6.05 21.81
N GLU A 279 -13.20 -6.28 21.28
CA GLU A 279 -12.68 -5.44 20.20
C GLU A 279 -13.49 -5.60 18.91
N LEU A 280 -13.61 -4.50 18.18
CA LEU A 280 -13.99 -4.49 16.76
C LEU A 280 -12.78 -4.19 15.90
N LEU A 281 -12.60 -4.96 14.84
CA LEU A 281 -11.54 -4.77 13.85
C LEU A 281 -12.13 -4.16 12.58
N LEU A 282 -11.93 -2.86 12.40
CA LEU A 282 -12.35 -2.13 11.21
C LEU A 282 -11.25 -2.24 10.14
N GLN A 283 -11.48 -3.03 9.11
CA GLN A 283 -10.55 -3.23 8.00
C GLN A 283 -10.87 -2.23 6.89
N LEU A 284 -10.15 -1.12 6.89
CA LEU A 284 -10.40 0.05 6.05
C LEU A 284 -9.44 0.16 4.84
N GLY A 285 -8.52 -0.79 4.66
CA GLY A 285 -7.52 -0.71 3.60
C GLY A 285 -8.11 -0.60 2.19
N SER A 286 -9.29 -1.17 1.94
CA SER A 286 -9.96 -1.14 0.62
C SER A 286 -10.33 0.25 0.11
N VAL A 287 -10.35 1.26 0.96
CA VAL A 287 -10.54 2.65 0.53
C VAL A 287 -9.24 3.38 0.25
N LEU A 288 -8.08 2.80 0.58
CA LEU A 288 -6.79 3.42 0.34
C LEU A 288 -6.35 3.22 -1.11
N LYS A 289 -6.01 4.29 -1.78
CA LYS A 289 -5.54 4.30 -3.16
C LYS A 289 -4.23 5.07 -3.24
N VAL A 290 -3.28 4.52 -3.96
CA VAL A 290 -2.05 5.22 -4.37
C VAL A 290 -2.06 5.45 -5.87
N THR A 291 -1.54 6.57 -6.30
CA THR A 291 -1.33 6.93 -7.70
C THR A 291 0.12 7.38 -7.85
N ASP A 292 0.84 6.84 -8.81
CA ASP A 292 2.20 7.24 -9.12
C ASP A 292 2.26 8.51 -9.97
N LYS A 293 3.44 8.85 -10.45
CA LYS A 293 3.67 10.15 -11.10
C LYS A 293 3.06 10.28 -12.48
N ASP A 294 2.94 9.21 -13.23
CA ASP A 294 2.37 9.21 -14.59
C ASP A 294 0.89 8.84 -14.62
N GLY A 295 0.31 8.42 -13.50
CA GLY A 295 -1.12 8.32 -13.28
C GLY A 295 -1.65 6.91 -13.04
N ASP A 296 -0.80 5.90 -13.01
CA ASP A 296 -1.21 4.56 -12.66
C ASP A 296 -1.57 4.43 -11.19
N SER A 297 -2.56 3.64 -10.90
CA SER A 297 -3.08 3.60 -9.54
C SER A 297 -3.49 2.20 -9.11
N VAL A 298 -3.32 1.93 -7.82
CA VAL A 298 -3.77 0.70 -7.18
C VAL A 298 -4.48 0.99 -5.87
N THR A 299 -5.51 0.19 -5.58
CA THR A 299 -6.24 0.20 -4.31
C THR A 299 -5.78 -0.97 -3.46
N ALA A 300 -5.63 -0.76 -2.16
CA ALA A 300 -5.23 -1.81 -1.24
C ALA A 300 -6.38 -2.78 -0.93
N THR A 301 -6.07 -3.92 -0.31
CA THR A 301 -7.09 -4.81 0.26
C THR A 301 -7.50 -4.35 1.65
N ALA A 302 -8.67 -4.77 2.13
CA ALA A 302 -9.25 -4.35 3.42
C ALA A 302 -8.26 -4.49 4.59
N GLN A 303 -7.54 -5.61 4.66
CA GLN A 303 -6.61 -5.95 5.74
C GLN A 303 -5.35 -5.07 5.78
N LYS A 304 -5.14 -4.19 4.80
CA LYS A 304 -3.94 -3.34 4.75
C LYS A 304 -3.98 -2.15 5.70
N LEU A 305 -5.16 -1.75 6.16
CA LEU A 305 -5.35 -0.82 7.28
C LEU A 305 -6.39 -1.41 8.21
N VAL A 306 -5.99 -1.69 9.44
CA VAL A 306 -6.88 -2.25 10.47
C VAL A 306 -6.87 -1.31 11.67
N ILE A 307 -8.04 -0.80 12.01
CA ILE A 307 -8.26 -0.05 13.25
C ILE A 307 -8.97 -0.99 14.21
N THR A 308 -8.33 -1.29 15.33
CA THR A 308 -8.96 -1.97 16.46
C THR A 308 -9.65 -0.91 17.31
N VAL A 309 -10.91 -1.13 17.61
CA VAL A 309 -11.69 -0.32 18.55
C VAL A 309 -11.99 -1.17 19.76
N ASP A 310 -11.53 -0.73 20.92
CA ASP A 310 -11.79 -1.34 22.21
C ASP A 310 -13.12 -0.83 22.74
N ASP A 311 -13.88 -1.70 23.43
CA ASP A 311 -15.24 -1.42 23.90
C ASP A 311 -15.20 -0.62 25.23
N ASP A 312 -16.28 0.07 25.55
CA ASP A 312 -16.53 0.69 26.87
C ASP A 312 -17.52 -0.19 27.64
N THR A 313 -17.05 -0.92 28.62
CA THR A 313 -17.88 -1.82 29.40
C THR A 313 -18.27 -1.25 30.77
N PRO A 314 -19.50 -1.53 31.26
CA PRO A 314 -19.93 -1.03 32.56
C PRO A 314 -19.18 -1.70 33.70
N ILE A 315 -18.63 -0.90 34.60
CA ILE A 315 -17.94 -1.37 35.79
C ILE A 315 -18.86 -1.29 37.00
N ALA A 316 -18.98 -2.41 37.72
CA ALA A 316 -19.68 -2.41 38.99
C ALA A 316 -18.93 -1.58 40.04
N THR A 317 -19.54 -0.49 40.50
CA THR A 317 -18.97 0.30 41.58
C THR A 317 -19.00 -0.48 42.90
N LEU A 318 -17.93 -0.36 43.69
CA LEU A 318 -17.84 -0.99 45.03
C LEU A 318 -18.77 -0.34 46.06
N ASN A 319 -19.65 0.56 45.64
CA ASN A 319 -20.61 1.20 46.55
C ASN A 319 -21.66 0.18 46.97
N GLN A 320 -21.51 -0.26 48.20
CA GLN A 320 -22.48 -1.13 48.86
C GLN A 320 -23.78 -0.34 49.09
N LEU A 321 -24.82 -0.75 48.41
CA LEU A 321 -26.17 -0.30 48.74
C LEU A 321 -26.57 -0.97 50.06
N THR A 322 -26.62 -0.20 51.14
CA THR A 322 -27.15 -0.67 52.42
C THR A 322 -28.55 -0.15 52.58
N GLY A 323 -29.50 -1.05 52.73
CA GLY A 323 -30.85 -0.74 53.11
C GLY A 323 -31.16 -1.36 54.46
N THR A 324 -31.74 -0.61 55.34
CA THR A 324 -32.31 -1.16 56.59
C THR A 324 -33.77 -1.45 56.35
N VAL A 325 -34.17 -2.68 56.53
CA VAL A 325 -35.56 -3.08 56.55
C VAL A 325 -35.93 -3.35 57.99
N ASP A 326 -36.92 -2.65 58.42
CA ASP A 326 -37.50 -2.81 59.74
C ASP A 326 -38.73 -3.75 59.63
N GLU A 327 -38.66 -4.84 60.35
CA GLU A 327 -39.73 -5.84 60.40
C GLU A 327 -40.95 -5.32 61.18
N ASP A 328 -40.78 -4.29 62.01
CA ASP A 328 -41.84 -3.65 62.77
C ASP A 328 -42.88 -2.96 61.82
N GLY A 329 -42.45 -2.63 60.62
CA GLY A 329 -43.28 -2.11 59.52
C GLY A 329 -44.16 -3.14 58.85
N VAL A 330 -43.99 -4.45 59.09
CA VAL A 330 -44.82 -5.50 58.55
C VAL A 330 -46.07 -5.66 59.36
N LEU A 331 -47.11 -4.99 58.96
CA LEU A 331 -48.41 -5.00 59.61
C LEU A 331 -49.07 -6.37 59.59
N GLU A 332 -49.20 -7.01 60.73
CA GLU A 332 -50.18 -8.07 60.96
C GLU A 332 -51.59 -7.45 61.14
N GLY A 333 -52.19 -6.90 60.11
CA GLY A 333 -53.54 -6.38 60.15
C GLY A 333 -53.70 -4.96 60.75
N ALA A 334 -54.79 -4.29 60.39
CA ALA A 334 -55.03 -2.87 60.64
C ALA A 334 -55.14 -2.48 62.12
N ALA A 335 -54.78 -3.31 63.05
CA ALA A 335 -54.92 -3.03 64.49
C ALA A 335 -53.60 -2.56 65.14
N ASN A 336 -52.45 -2.62 64.41
CA ASN A 336 -51.16 -2.24 64.96
C ASN A 336 -50.55 -1.02 64.22
N ALA A 337 -51.32 -0.06 63.92
CA ALA A 337 -50.86 1.20 63.29
C ALA A 337 -50.25 2.17 64.29
N GLY A 338 -49.15 1.78 64.89
CA GLY A 338 -48.24 2.75 65.53
C GLY A 338 -47.31 3.36 64.48
N PRO A 339 -46.88 4.60 64.55
CA PRO A 339 -45.94 5.17 63.62
C PRO A 339 -44.57 4.50 63.78
N GLY A 340 -44.26 3.58 62.85
CA GLY A 340 -42.94 3.05 62.70
C GLY A 340 -42.53 1.87 63.59
N ASP A 341 -43.46 1.23 64.26
CA ASP A 341 -43.21 0.24 65.25
C ASP A 341 -44.24 -0.89 65.17
N GLY A 342 -43.93 -2.00 64.61
CA GLY A 342 -44.85 -3.19 64.50
C GLY A 342 -45.03 -3.92 65.81
N ILE A 343 -44.19 -3.73 66.79
CA ILE A 343 -44.32 -4.25 68.18
C ILE A 343 -44.22 -3.11 69.17
N ALA A 344 -45.31 -2.77 69.80
CA ALA A 344 -45.34 -1.74 70.79
C ALA A 344 -44.34 -2.03 71.94
N GLY A 345 -43.21 -1.32 71.96
CA GLY A 345 -42.21 -1.45 73.01
C GLY A 345 -40.86 -2.03 72.61
N GLY A 346 -40.57 -2.19 71.33
CA GLY A 346 -39.21 -2.49 70.88
C GLY A 346 -38.28 -1.31 71.15
N THR A 347 -37.22 -1.52 71.90
CA THR A 347 -36.21 -0.48 72.27
C THR A 347 -35.04 -0.56 71.31
N GLY A 348 -35.30 -0.34 70.02
CA GLY A 348 -34.22 -0.53 69.03
C GLY A 348 -34.40 0.25 67.76
N ASP A 349 -35.33 1.17 67.74
CA ASP A 349 -35.59 2.05 66.59
C ASP A 349 -34.48 3.09 66.39
#